data_e545fe2ddeeba8ed7ee3520bc2337b1d
#
_entry.id   e545fe2ddeeba8ed7ee3520bc2337b1d
#
_cell.length_a   1.000
_cell.length_b   1.000
_cell.length_c   1.000
_cell.angle_alpha   90.00
_cell.angle_beta   90.00
_cell.angle_gamma   90.00
#
_symmetry.space_group_name_H-M   'P 1'
#
loop_
_entity.id
_entity.type
_entity.pdbx_description
1 polymer ?
#
loop_
_entity_poly.entity_id
_entity_poly.type
_entity_poly.pdbx_seq_one_letter_code
_entity_poly.pdbx_strand_id
1 'polypeptide(L)'
;MTTEEALQTIVRVVAPYVGETMARSAAQAHCQKLGVGTDIGRDQLDALISRLGSGLNIFLGREKSSRVVTELRAAMGFGSGA
;
A
#
# COMPACT_ATOMS: atom_id res chain seq x y z
N MET A 1 10.95 -0.57 -9.51
CA MET A 1 10.21 -1.66 -8.82
C MET A 1 9.09 -2.14 -9.71
N THR A 2 8.93 -3.45 -9.84
CA THR A 2 7.79 -3.97 -10.60
C THR A 2 6.52 -3.86 -9.78
N THR A 3 5.39 -3.77 -10.46
CA THR A 3 4.09 -3.71 -9.80
C THR A 3 3.86 -4.95 -8.93
N GLU A 4 4.29 -6.11 -9.42
CA GLU A 4 4.14 -7.35 -8.66
C GLU A 4 4.94 -7.31 -7.35
N GLU A 5 6.15 -6.80 -7.38
CA GLU A 5 6.96 -6.63 -6.17
C GLU A 5 6.28 -5.69 -5.18
N ALA A 6 5.73 -4.59 -5.70
CA ALA A 6 5.02 -3.64 -4.86
C ALA A 6 3.79 -4.30 -4.22
N LEU A 7 3.02 -5.05 -4.99
CA LEU A 7 1.84 -5.75 -4.47
C LEU A 7 2.22 -6.76 -3.40
N GLN A 8 3.28 -7.53 -3.62
CA GLN A 8 3.74 -8.51 -2.64
C GLN A 8 4.14 -7.84 -1.32
N THR A 9 4.84 -6.72 -1.41
CA THR A 9 5.25 -5.98 -0.23
C THR A 9 4.05 -5.43 0.52
N ILE A 10 3.10 -4.85 -0.22
CA ILE A 10 1.88 -4.30 0.38
C ILE A 10 1.09 -5.40 1.09
N VAL A 11 0.92 -6.54 0.44
CA VAL A 11 0.19 -7.66 1.04
C VAL A 11 0.88 -8.12 2.32
N ARG A 12 2.20 -8.24 2.29
CA ARG A 12 2.94 -8.68 3.47
C ARG A 12 2.74 -7.75 4.66
N VAL A 13 2.71 -6.43 4.40
CA VAL A 13 2.55 -5.45 5.47
C VAL A 13 1.10 -5.35 5.94
N VAL A 14 0.16 -5.39 5.01
CA VAL A 14 -1.26 -5.12 5.31
C VAL A 14 -2.03 -6.37 5.76
N ALA A 15 -1.63 -7.55 5.29
CA ALA A 15 -2.35 -8.79 5.61
C ALA A 15 -2.53 -9.04 7.11
N PRO A 16 -1.54 -8.76 7.97
CA PRO A 16 -1.75 -8.96 9.42
C PRO A 16 -2.90 -8.15 10.00
N TYR A 17 -3.32 -7.10 9.32
CA TYR A 17 -4.40 -6.23 9.79
C TYR A 17 -5.76 -6.61 9.23
N VAL A 18 -5.83 -7.02 7.96
CA VAL A 18 -7.11 -7.23 7.27
C VAL A 18 -7.22 -8.59 6.57
N GLY A 19 -6.15 -9.37 6.56
CA GLY A 19 -6.13 -10.64 5.86
C GLY A 19 -5.53 -10.50 4.47
N GLU A 20 -4.98 -11.60 3.96
CA GLU A 20 -4.26 -11.61 2.69
C GLU A 20 -5.17 -11.30 1.49
N THR A 21 -6.35 -11.92 1.45
CA THR A 21 -7.26 -11.73 0.33
C THR A 21 -7.70 -10.28 0.20
N MET A 22 -8.10 -9.66 1.30
CA MET A 22 -8.53 -8.27 1.29
C MET A 22 -7.35 -7.34 0.96
N ALA A 23 -6.18 -7.61 1.52
CA ALA A 23 -4.99 -6.81 1.24
C ALA A 23 -4.66 -6.81 -0.25
N ARG A 24 -4.67 -7.98 -0.88
CA ARG A 24 -4.36 -8.11 -2.29
C ARG A 24 -5.43 -7.46 -3.17
N SER A 25 -6.69 -7.71 -2.86
CA SER A 25 -7.79 -7.13 -3.63
C SER A 25 -7.79 -5.61 -3.59
N ALA A 26 -7.57 -5.04 -2.42
CA ALA A 26 -7.52 -3.58 -2.26
C ALA A 26 -6.35 -2.99 -3.03
N ALA A 27 -5.17 -3.60 -2.91
CA ALA A 27 -3.99 -3.12 -3.60
C ALA A 27 -4.17 -3.17 -5.11
N GLN A 28 -4.70 -4.27 -5.63
CA GLN A 28 -4.94 -4.41 -7.06
C GLN A 28 -5.97 -3.40 -7.57
N ALA A 29 -7.04 -3.19 -6.83
CA ALA A 29 -8.08 -2.24 -7.22
C ALA A 29 -7.52 -0.82 -7.31
N HIS A 30 -6.70 -0.42 -6.37
CA HIS A 30 -6.09 0.91 -6.41
C HIS A 30 -5.07 1.05 -7.52
N CYS A 31 -4.32 -0.01 -7.80
CA CYS A 31 -3.40 0.00 -8.94
C CYS A 31 -4.15 0.21 -10.25
N GLN A 32 -5.28 -0.46 -10.42
CA GLN A 32 -6.10 -0.29 -11.62
C GLN A 32 -6.63 1.14 -11.75
N LYS A 33 -7.08 1.71 -10.66
CA LYS A 33 -7.58 3.09 -10.67
C LYS A 33 -6.50 4.09 -11.01
N LEU A 34 -5.27 3.82 -10.62
CA LEU A 34 -4.14 4.69 -10.92
C LEU A 34 -3.55 4.46 -12.31
N GLY A 35 -3.99 3.43 -13.00
CA GLY A 35 -3.50 3.11 -14.33
C GLY A 35 -2.08 2.57 -14.32
N VAL A 36 -1.69 1.88 -13.26
CA VAL A 36 -0.35 1.32 -13.11
C VAL A 36 -0.16 0.12 -14.04
N GLY A 37 0.94 0.10 -14.78
CA GLY A 37 1.28 -1.01 -15.66
C GLY A 37 2.12 -2.07 -14.93
N THR A 38 3.07 -2.68 -15.66
CA THR A 38 3.93 -3.72 -15.09
C THR A 38 5.01 -3.16 -14.17
N ASP A 39 5.35 -1.89 -14.35
CA ASP A 39 6.27 -1.19 -13.46
C ASP A 39 5.53 -0.05 -12.78
N ILE A 40 5.88 0.20 -11.54
CA ILE A 40 5.28 1.28 -10.78
C ILE A 40 6.34 2.31 -10.45
N GLY A 41 6.07 3.56 -10.81
CA GLY A 41 6.96 4.67 -10.51
C GLY A 41 6.81 5.11 -9.06
N ARG A 42 7.76 5.89 -8.60
CA ARG A 42 7.77 6.37 -7.22
C ARG A 42 6.54 7.19 -6.88
N ASP A 43 6.13 8.08 -7.79
CA ASP A 43 4.95 8.92 -7.58
C ASP A 43 3.68 8.07 -7.53
N GLN A 44 3.59 7.06 -8.40
CA GLN A 44 2.47 6.14 -8.39
C GLN A 44 2.42 5.32 -7.12
N LEU A 45 3.59 4.88 -6.65
CA LEU A 45 3.68 4.12 -5.41
C LEU A 45 3.25 4.95 -4.21
N ASP A 46 3.67 6.20 -4.16
CA ASP A 46 3.25 7.13 -3.12
C ASP A 46 1.73 7.33 -3.13
N ALA A 47 1.16 7.53 -4.32
CA ALA A 47 -0.28 7.68 -4.46
C ALA A 47 -1.02 6.40 -4.03
N LEU A 48 -0.47 5.25 -4.37
CA LEU A 48 -1.05 3.96 -3.99
C LEU A 48 -1.08 3.81 -2.48
N ILE A 49 0.01 4.11 -1.80
CA ILE A 49 0.08 4.03 -0.35
C ILE A 49 -0.92 4.99 0.29
N SER A 50 -1.02 6.20 -0.21
CA SER A 50 -1.97 7.19 0.31
C SER A 50 -3.41 6.72 0.16
N ARG A 51 -3.76 6.15 -0.99
CA ARG A 51 -5.11 5.64 -1.22
C ARG A 51 -5.42 4.45 -0.32
N LEU A 52 -4.46 3.56 -0.15
CA LEU A 52 -4.62 2.43 0.76
C LEU A 52 -4.84 2.91 2.19
N GLY A 53 -4.07 3.90 2.61
CA GLY A 53 -4.22 4.47 3.94
C GLY A 53 -5.60 5.04 4.17
N SER A 54 -6.13 5.77 3.19
CA SER A 54 -7.48 6.33 3.29
C SER A 54 -8.53 5.24 3.39
N GLY A 55 -8.41 4.18 2.59
CA GLY A 55 -9.33 3.06 2.65
C GLY A 55 -9.25 2.32 3.97
N LEU A 56 -8.04 2.06 4.44
CA LEU A 56 -7.82 1.34 5.69
C LEU A 56 -8.33 2.12 6.90
N ASN A 57 -8.35 3.43 6.81
CA ASN A 57 -8.85 4.28 7.87
C ASN A 57 -10.30 3.93 8.23
N ILE A 58 -11.09 3.55 7.24
CA ILE A 58 -12.48 3.15 7.44
C ILE A 58 -12.58 1.85 8.24
N PHE A 59 -11.68 0.90 7.99
CA PHE A 59 -11.69 -0.40 8.64
C PHE A 59 -10.98 -0.42 9.99
N LEU A 60 -9.85 0.25 10.06
CA LEU A 60 -8.93 0.13 11.19
C LEU A 60 -8.94 1.33 12.13
N GLY A 61 -9.49 2.44 11.66
CA GLY A 61 -9.39 3.69 12.39
C GLY A 61 -8.10 4.41 12.08
N ARG A 62 -8.05 5.68 12.44
CA ARG A 62 -6.95 6.57 12.07
C ARG A 62 -5.60 6.10 12.58
N GLU A 63 -5.56 5.67 13.83
CA GLU A 63 -4.29 5.32 14.47
C GLU A 63 -3.63 4.11 13.82
N LYS A 64 -4.39 3.03 13.63
CA LYS A 64 -3.85 1.83 13.00
C LYS A 64 -3.53 2.06 11.54
N SER A 65 -4.38 2.80 10.84
CA SER A 65 -4.16 3.14 9.44
C SER A 65 -2.86 3.93 9.27
N SER A 66 -2.62 4.89 10.13
CA SER A 66 -1.38 5.68 10.11
C SER A 66 -0.16 4.80 10.32
N ARG A 67 -0.27 3.84 11.23
CA ARG A 67 0.82 2.89 11.49
C ARG A 67 1.12 2.04 10.26
N VAL A 68 0.07 1.55 9.61
CA VAL A 68 0.22 0.74 8.40
C VAL A 68 0.90 1.54 7.29
N VAL A 69 0.48 2.79 7.10
CA VAL A 69 1.10 3.67 6.10
C VAL A 69 2.58 3.87 6.39
N THR A 70 2.93 4.07 7.66
CA THR A 70 4.33 4.23 8.05
C THR A 70 5.13 2.97 7.72
N GLU A 71 4.58 1.80 8.03
CA GLU A 71 5.23 0.53 7.72
C GLU A 71 5.39 0.33 6.22
N LEU A 72 4.36 0.68 5.44
CA LEU A 72 4.42 0.58 3.99
C LEU A 72 5.51 1.47 3.41
N ARG A 73 5.59 2.71 3.86
CA ARG A 73 6.61 3.63 3.38
C ARG A 73 8.01 3.13 3.71
N ALA A 74 8.20 2.61 4.90
CA ALA A 74 9.48 2.05 5.30
C ALA A 74 9.84 0.84 4.45
N ALA A 75 8.88 -0.06 4.21
CA ALA A 75 9.11 -1.26 3.42
C ALA A 75 9.43 -0.94 1.95
N MET A 76 8.90 0.17 1.45
CA MET A 76 9.10 0.59 0.06
C MET A 76 10.32 1.50 -0.13
N GLY A 77 11.03 1.79 0.94
CA GLY A 77 12.23 2.60 0.84
C GLY A 77 11.98 4.12 0.85
N PHE A 78 10.79 4.54 1.21
CA PHE A 78 10.52 5.97 1.43
C PHE A 78 11.03 6.41 2.79
N GLY A 79 12.19 6.06 3.13
CA GLY A 79 12.73 6.20 4.45
C GLY A 79 12.33 7.47 5.20
N SER A 80 12.11 7.32 6.48
CA SER A 80 11.75 8.42 7.35
C SER A 80 12.85 9.46 7.48
N GLY A 81 14.05 9.06 7.18
CA GLY A 81 15.18 9.96 7.23
C GLY A 81 15.25 10.87 6.02
N ALA A 82 14.43 10.61 5.11
CA ALA A 82 14.39 11.43 3.92
C ALA A 82 14.04 12.85 4.29
#